data_32adcee5090e18c654f5a7802826029b
#
_entry.id   32adcee5090e18c654f5a7802826029b
#
_cell.length_a   1.000
_cell.length_b   1.000
_cell.length_c   1.000
_cell.angle_alpha   90.00
_cell.angle_beta   90.00
_cell.angle_gamma   90.00
#
_symmetry.space_group_name_H-M   'P 1'
#
loop_
_entity.id
_entity.type
_entity.pdbx_description
1 polymer ?
#
loop_
_entity_poly.entity_id
_entity_poly.type
_entity_poly.pdbx_seq_one_letter_code
_entity_poly.pdbx_strand_id
1 'polypeptide(L)'
;RDLPILINQWANVVRWEMRTRLFLRTAEFLWQEGHTAHETKEEAINETKMINDLYAEFAEKYMSMPVIKGTKTENETFAGAEKTLCIEALMQDGKALQAGTSHFLGQNFSKAFDVKYTNKEGELKYVWASSWGVSSRLMGALIMTHSDDNGLVLPPKLAPIQVVIVPIFKDKNELDEISSVVDSIKLKFEGSNVEIKFDNSDKLRPGAKFAKYELEGVPVRIVIGPNDLKNKSLEIFRRDELSKEIIPLDKVKVHVLELLDEIQINLYKKSLSFRNANTTKVDNFEDFKDVVLNKGGFVLAHWDGTKETEEKIKEITKATIRCIPFDKNEQGKCVYSGKPSSKMVLFAKGY
;
A
#
# COMPACT_ATOMS: atom_id res chain seq x y z
N ARG A 1 33.29 5.73 -15.26
CA ARG A 1 33.49 5.10 -13.93
C ARG A 1 32.46 5.56 -12.87
N ASP A 2 31.85 6.74 -13.09
CA ASP A 2 31.00 7.37 -12.08
C ASP A 2 29.50 7.07 -12.29
N LEU A 3 29.09 6.54 -13.42
CA LEU A 3 27.73 6.14 -13.71
C LEU A 3 27.55 4.62 -13.59
N PRO A 4 26.37 4.13 -13.17
CA PRO A 4 25.23 4.94 -12.73
C PRO A 4 25.44 5.59 -11.35
N ILE A 5 24.85 6.78 -11.14
CA ILE A 5 24.69 7.39 -9.81
C ILE A 5 23.28 7.12 -9.33
N LEU A 6 23.16 6.50 -8.18
CA LEU A 6 21.88 6.16 -7.55
C LEU A 6 21.82 6.85 -6.18
N ILE A 7 20.89 7.79 -6.04
CA ILE A 7 20.72 8.56 -4.79
C ILE A 7 19.31 8.35 -4.27
N ASN A 8 19.21 8.02 -3.00
CA ASN A 8 17.94 7.90 -2.29
C ASN A 8 17.98 8.74 -1.02
N GLN A 9 16.89 9.41 -0.70
CA GLN A 9 16.73 10.15 0.53
C GLN A 9 15.44 9.78 1.26
N TRP A 10 15.53 9.78 2.58
CA TRP A 10 14.39 9.83 3.49
C TRP A 10 14.32 11.26 4.01
N ALA A 11 13.27 11.98 3.66
CA ALA A 11 13.21 13.41 3.89
C ALA A 11 11.83 13.86 4.30
N ASN A 12 11.79 15.04 4.89
CA ASN A 12 10.57 15.80 5.15
C ASN A 12 10.35 16.81 4.02
N VAL A 13 9.11 16.97 3.60
CA VAL A 13 8.70 17.90 2.54
C VAL A 13 7.62 18.83 3.05
N VAL A 14 7.81 20.14 2.80
CA VAL A 14 6.79 21.16 3.04
C VAL A 14 6.29 21.66 1.70
N ARG A 15 4.96 21.64 1.50
CA ARG A 15 4.29 22.15 0.30
C ARG A 15 3.09 22.99 0.68
N TRP A 16 2.78 23.98 -0.13
CA TRP A 16 1.48 24.62 -0.03
C TRP A 16 0.36 23.66 -0.41
N GLU A 17 -0.59 23.44 0.48
CA GLU A 17 -1.78 22.63 0.24
C GLU A 17 -3.03 23.37 0.72
N MET A 18 -3.90 23.70 -0.22
CA MET A 18 -5.11 24.46 0.07
C MET A 18 -6.17 23.65 0.81
N ARG A 19 -6.28 22.35 0.52
CA ARG A 19 -7.28 21.44 1.08
C ARG A 19 -6.61 20.21 1.66
N THR A 20 -6.22 20.31 2.90
CA THR A 20 -5.56 19.21 3.60
C THR A 20 -6.52 18.04 3.87
N ARG A 21 -5.97 16.83 3.79
CA ARG A 21 -6.61 15.58 4.22
C ARG A 21 -5.58 14.73 4.93
N LEU A 22 -5.92 14.21 6.10
CA LEU A 22 -5.02 13.41 6.92
C LEU A 22 -4.34 12.30 6.08
N PHE A 23 -3.00 12.23 6.15
CA PHE A 23 -2.11 11.37 5.38
C PHE A 23 -2.16 11.54 3.84
N LEU A 24 -3.29 11.87 3.24
CA LEU A 24 -3.47 11.85 1.79
C LEU A 24 -2.97 13.13 1.13
N ARG A 25 -3.26 14.28 1.75
CA ARG A 25 -2.84 15.61 1.32
C ARG A 25 -2.51 16.45 2.55
N THR A 26 -1.24 16.56 2.87
CA THR A 26 -0.75 17.35 4.00
C THR A 26 0.24 18.41 3.53
N ALA A 27 0.29 19.52 4.24
CA ALA A 27 1.25 20.58 3.93
C ALA A 27 2.69 20.18 4.26
N GLU A 28 2.84 19.25 5.21
CA GLU A 28 4.11 18.65 5.60
C GLU A 28 3.97 17.14 5.64
N PHE A 29 4.91 16.39 5.05
CA PHE A 29 4.89 14.93 4.99
C PHE A 29 6.30 14.34 4.86
N LEU A 30 6.42 13.12 5.31
CA LEU A 30 7.62 12.31 5.12
C LEU A 30 7.52 11.56 3.80
N TRP A 31 8.63 11.43 3.11
CA TRP A 31 8.73 10.63 1.90
C TRP A 31 10.05 9.91 1.75
N GLN A 32 10.06 8.92 0.91
CA GLN A 32 11.23 8.36 0.28
C GLN A 32 11.25 8.86 -1.16
N GLU A 33 12.38 9.38 -1.60
CA GLU A 33 12.57 9.88 -2.95
C GLU A 33 13.92 9.44 -3.47
N GLY A 34 13.97 8.98 -4.71
CA GLY A 34 15.20 8.63 -5.37
C GLY A 34 15.40 9.37 -6.68
N HIS A 35 16.66 9.61 -7.01
CA HIS A 35 17.14 10.22 -8.25
C HIS A 35 18.32 9.47 -8.78
N THR A 36 18.39 9.32 -10.10
CA THR A 36 19.49 8.59 -10.74
C THR A 36 20.05 9.34 -11.92
N ALA A 37 21.31 9.02 -12.25
CA ALA A 37 21.94 9.41 -13.51
C ALA A 37 22.56 8.18 -14.14
N HIS A 38 22.32 7.99 -15.44
CA HIS A 38 22.74 6.84 -16.22
C HIS A 38 23.46 7.27 -17.50
N GLU A 39 24.31 6.38 -18.02
CA GLU A 39 24.98 6.57 -19.29
C GLU A 39 24.00 6.41 -20.47
N THR A 40 23.09 5.44 -20.38
CA THR A 40 22.20 5.07 -21.47
C THR A 40 20.72 5.31 -21.14
N LYS A 41 19.94 5.53 -22.20
CA LYS A 41 18.47 5.64 -22.11
C LYS A 41 17.85 4.36 -21.55
N GLU A 42 18.37 3.22 -21.97
CA GLU A 42 17.84 1.92 -21.58
C GLU A 42 18.03 1.64 -20.09
N GLU A 43 19.21 1.97 -19.53
CA GLU A 43 19.44 1.85 -18.09
C GLU A 43 18.44 2.66 -17.28
N ALA A 44 18.21 3.94 -17.62
CA ALA A 44 17.24 4.79 -16.92
C ALA A 44 15.79 4.28 -17.05
N ILE A 45 15.41 3.72 -18.21
CA ILE A 45 14.08 3.09 -18.39
C ILE A 45 13.96 1.83 -17.53
N ASN A 46 14.99 1.00 -17.49
CA ASN A 46 14.97 -0.23 -16.68
C ASN A 46 14.89 0.07 -15.20
N GLU A 47 15.63 1.08 -14.72
CA GLU A 47 15.54 1.58 -13.34
C GLU A 47 14.11 2.05 -13.01
N THR A 48 13.50 2.85 -13.89
CA THR A 48 12.12 3.31 -13.73
C THR A 48 11.12 2.15 -13.59
N LYS A 49 11.28 1.10 -14.40
CA LYS A 49 10.41 -0.10 -14.34
C LYS A 49 10.66 -0.92 -13.08
N MET A 50 11.93 -1.14 -12.72
CA MET A 50 12.32 -1.88 -11.52
C MET A 50 11.72 -1.26 -10.27
N ILE A 51 11.79 0.05 -10.13
CA ILE A 51 11.20 0.75 -8.98
C ILE A 51 9.68 0.66 -8.97
N ASN A 52 9.00 0.74 -10.12
CA ASN A 52 7.56 0.54 -10.18
C ASN A 52 7.16 -0.86 -9.72
N ASP A 53 7.93 -1.88 -10.10
CA ASP A 53 7.72 -3.26 -9.66
C ASP A 53 7.99 -3.43 -8.16
N LEU A 54 9.06 -2.82 -7.64
CA LEU A 54 9.39 -2.82 -6.21
C LEU A 54 8.27 -2.18 -5.35
N TYR A 55 7.73 -1.04 -5.81
CA TYR A 55 6.60 -0.40 -5.12
C TYR A 55 5.34 -1.26 -5.14
N ALA A 56 5.06 -1.92 -6.26
CA ALA A 56 3.94 -2.86 -6.35
C ALA A 56 4.16 -4.06 -5.41
N GLU A 57 5.36 -4.62 -5.39
CA GLU A 57 5.71 -5.72 -4.49
C GLU A 57 5.54 -5.32 -3.02
N PHE A 58 6.00 -4.14 -2.62
CA PHE A 58 5.82 -3.63 -1.27
C PHE A 58 4.34 -3.47 -0.92
N ALA A 59 3.55 -2.86 -1.81
CA ALA A 59 2.11 -2.70 -1.60
C ALA A 59 1.40 -4.05 -1.45
N GLU A 60 1.72 -5.04 -2.29
CA GLU A 60 1.03 -6.33 -2.29
C GLU A 60 1.52 -7.28 -1.20
N LYS A 61 2.85 -7.43 -1.03
CA LYS A 61 3.43 -8.42 -0.10
C LYS A 61 3.51 -7.95 1.35
N TYR A 62 3.70 -6.64 1.58
CA TYR A 62 3.83 -6.09 2.93
C TYR A 62 2.56 -5.39 3.39
N MET A 63 1.98 -4.52 2.55
CA MET A 63 0.75 -3.81 2.90
C MET A 63 -0.52 -4.64 2.67
N SER A 64 -0.44 -5.83 2.05
CA SER A 64 -1.61 -6.63 1.62
C SER A 64 -2.61 -5.81 0.79
N MET A 65 -2.12 -4.84 0.03
CA MET A 65 -2.89 -3.91 -0.77
C MET A 65 -2.68 -4.19 -2.27
N PRO A 66 -3.66 -4.78 -2.96
CA PRO A 66 -3.55 -5.08 -4.39
C PRO A 66 -3.55 -3.79 -5.21
N VAL A 67 -2.62 -3.67 -6.14
CA VAL A 67 -2.47 -2.49 -7.00
C VAL A 67 -2.58 -2.83 -8.48
N ILE A 68 -2.87 -1.82 -9.30
CA ILE A 68 -2.83 -1.88 -10.75
C ILE A 68 -1.64 -1.05 -11.22
N LYS A 69 -0.71 -1.69 -11.94
CA LYS A 69 0.45 -1.03 -12.56
C LYS A 69 0.08 -0.47 -13.93
N GLY A 70 0.53 0.73 -14.22
CA GLY A 70 0.28 1.34 -15.52
C GLY A 70 1.13 2.58 -15.79
N THR A 71 0.92 3.15 -16.96
CA THR A 71 1.54 4.42 -17.39
C THR A 71 0.52 5.54 -17.25
N LYS A 72 0.95 6.71 -16.82
CA LYS A 72 0.12 7.93 -16.85
C LYS A 72 -0.10 8.39 -18.30
N THR A 73 -1.22 9.09 -18.54
CA THR A 73 -1.41 9.87 -19.77
C THR A 73 -0.43 11.03 -19.82
N GLU A 74 -0.28 11.67 -20.98
CA GLU A 74 0.57 12.87 -21.09
C GLU A 74 0.11 13.98 -20.15
N ASN A 75 -1.20 14.16 -19.98
CA ASN A 75 -1.77 15.16 -19.06
C ASN A 75 -1.46 14.90 -17.58
N GLU A 76 -1.36 13.65 -17.19
CA GLU A 76 -1.13 13.23 -15.79
C GLU A 76 0.33 12.84 -15.55
N THR A 77 1.18 12.92 -16.58
CA THR A 77 2.63 12.68 -16.47
C THR A 77 3.29 13.79 -15.65
N PHE A 78 4.26 13.41 -14.82
CA PHE A 78 5.03 14.36 -14.01
C PHE A 78 5.72 15.39 -14.90
N ALA A 79 5.57 16.67 -14.55
CA ALA A 79 6.15 17.77 -15.32
C ALA A 79 7.67 17.62 -15.47
N GLY A 80 8.15 17.55 -16.69
CA GLY A 80 9.55 17.33 -17.03
C GLY A 80 9.94 15.86 -17.23
N ALA A 81 9.08 14.89 -16.94
CA ALA A 81 9.31 13.50 -17.30
C ALA A 81 8.86 13.22 -18.75
N GLU A 82 9.56 12.31 -19.43
CA GLU A 82 9.09 11.74 -20.70
C GLU A 82 8.02 10.67 -20.48
N LYS A 83 8.07 9.97 -19.34
CA LYS A 83 7.12 8.93 -18.98
C LYS A 83 7.01 8.77 -17.47
N THR A 84 5.78 8.59 -16.98
CA THR A 84 5.49 8.29 -15.58
C THR A 84 4.78 6.94 -15.46
N LEU A 85 5.36 6.03 -14.70
CA LEU A 85 4.73 4.80 -14.26
C LEU A 85 4.11 5.00 -12.88
N CYS A 86 3.04 4.27 -12.60
CA CYS A 86 2.36 4.38 -11.32
C CYS A 86 1.79 3.05 -10.85
N ILE A 87 1.48 3.00 -9.56
CA ILE A 87 0.66 1.97 -8.93
C ILE A 87 -0.60 2.63 -8.36
N GLU A 88 -1.76 2.10 -8.73
CA GLU A 88 -3.08 2.61 -8.31
C GLU A 88 -3.80 1.59 -7.45
N ALA A 89 -4.31 2.02 -6.30
CA ALA A 89 -5.09 1.21 -5.38
C ALA A 89 -6.54 1.70 -5.30
N LEU A 90 -7.47 0.82 -4.93
CA LEU A 90 -8.86 1.16 -4.67
C LEU A 90 -9.14 1.12 -3.17
N MET A 91 -9.61 2.22 -2.61
CA MET A 91 -9.96 2.34 -1.20
C MET A 91 -11.39 1.88 -0.94
N GLN A 92 -11.71 1.55 0.31
CA GLN A 92 -13.02 1.00 0.71
C GLN A 92 -14.21 1.95 0.38
N ASP A 93 -13.97 3.26 0.25
CA ASP A 93 -14.99 4.23 -0.18
C ASP A 93 -15.15 4.31 -1.70
N GLY A 94 -14.54 3.40 -2.47
CA GLY A 94 -14.64 3.34 -3.92
C GLY A 94 -13.83 4.39 -4.68
N LYS A 95 -12.91 5.11 -4.03
CA LYS A 95 -12.03 6.06 -4.70
C LYS A 95 -10.65 5.48 -4.96
N ALA A 96 -10.04 5.95 -6.05
CA ALA A 96 -8.68 5.59 -6.41
C ALA A 96 -7.65 6.38 -5.60
N LEU A 97 -6.56 5.71 -5.25
CA LEU A 97 -5.40 6.32 -4.62
C LEU A 97 -4.14 5.95 -5.40
N GLN A 98 -3.40 6.97 -5.85
CA GLN A 98 -2.06 6.79 -6.38
C GLN A 98 -1.11 6.48 -5.23
N ALA A 99 -0.63 5.24 -5.19
CA ALA A 99 0.18 4.73 -4.09
C ALA A 99 1.69 4.96 -4.29
N GLY A 100 2.16 5.07 -5.53
CA GLY A 100 3.55 5.34 -5.83
C GLY A 100 3.75 5.67 -7.30
N THR A 101 4.84 6.37 -7.61
CA THR A 101 5.23 6.72 -8.99
C THR A 101 6.72 6.56 -9.19
N SER A 102 7.08 6.18 -10.42
CA SER A 102 8.44 6.26 -10.93
C SER A 102 8.45 6.96 -12.29
N HIS A 103 9.49 7.74 -12.54
CA HIS A 103 9.54 8.66 -13.67
C HIS A 103 10.79 8.40 -14.50
N PHE A 104 10.61 8.16 -15.80
CA PHE A 104 11.69 8.30 -16.75
C PHE A 104 11.77 9.78 -17.16
N LEU A 105 12.81 10.47 -16.69
CA LEU A 105 13.02 11.90 -16.91
C LEU A 105 13.66 12.20 -18.27
N GLY A 106 14.17 11.17 -18.94
CA GLY A 106 14.94 11.38 -20.16
C GLY A 106 16.20 12.21 -19.91
N GLN A 107 16.40 13.24 -20.71
CA GLN A 107 17.47 14.22 -20.56
C GLN A 107 16.94 15.63 -20.26
N ASN A 108 15.66 15.80 -19.92
CA ASN A 108 15.05 17.10 -19.76
C ASN A 108 15.72 17.90 -18.62
N PHE A 109 15.82 17.28 -17.43
CA PHE A 109 16.47 17.93 -16.29
C PHE A 109 17.99 18.01 -16.44
N SER A 110 18.64 17.01 -17.01
CA SER A 110 20.09 17.04 -17.22
C SER A 110 20.50 18.17 -18.18
N LYS A 111 19.71 18.43 -19.21
CA LYS A 111 19.92 19.60 -20.09
C LYS A 111 19.65 20.92 -19.39
N ALA A 112 18.56 21.00 -18.61
CA ALA A 112 18.21 22.22 -17.89
C ALA A 112 19.24 22.61 -16.83
N PHE A 113 19.86 21.63 -16.16
CA PHE A 113 20.85 21.83 -15.10
C PHE A 113 22.30 21.61 -15.55
N ASP A 114 22.53 21.38 -16.85
CA ASP A 114 23.83 21.12 -17.47
C ASP A 114 24.61 19.94 -16.86
N VAL A 115 23.90 18.86 -16.49
CA VAL A 115 24.49 17.65 -15.89
C VAL A 115 25.05 16.73 -16.98
N LYS A 116 26.37 16.67 -17.10
CA LYS A 116 27.10 15.94 -18.14
C LYS A 116 28.09 14.94 -17.55
N TYR A 117 28.47 13.99 -18.35
CA TYR A 117 29.56 13.05 -18.08
C TYR A 117 30.47 12.97 -19.32
N THR A 118 31.70 12.53 -19.13
CA THR A 118 32.60 12.21 -20.23
C THR A 118 32.49 10.73 -20.56
N ASN A 119 32.11 10.41 -21.80
CA ASN A 119 31.99 9.02 -22.27
C ASN A 119 33.38 8.39 -22.53
N LYS A 120 33.41 7.14 -22.99
CA LYS A 120 34.66 6.40 -23.26
C LYS A 120 35.49 6.98 -24.39
N GLU A 121 34.84 7.70 -25.28
CA GLU A 121 35.44 8.41 -26.41
C GLU A 121 35.96 9.80 -26.05
N GLY A 122 35.83 10.25 -24.79
CA GLY A 122 36.26 11.56 -24.33
C GLY A 122 35.25 12.69 -24.62
N GLU A 123 34.04 12.37 -25.07
CA GLU A 123 33.00 13.36 -25.40
C GLU A 123 32.12 13.68 -24.18
N LEU A 124 31.73 14.94 -24.05
CA LEU A 124 30.75 15.36 -23.03
C LEU A 124 29.34 15.06 -23.52
N LYS A 125 28.58 14.26 -22.75
CA LYS A 125 27.17 13.91 -23.00
C LYS A 125 26.30 14.17 -21.79
N TYR A 126 25.03 14.53 -22.03
CA TYR A 126 24.05 14.64 -20.96
C TYR A 126 23.68 13.26 -20.43
N VAL A 127 23.53 13.13 -19.11
CA VAL A 127 23.07 11.92 -18.47
C VAL A 127 21.59 11.67 -18.76
N TRP A 128 21.20 10.39 -18.80
CA TRP A 128 19.83 9.95 -18.72
C TRP A 128 19.43 9.82 -17.26
N ALA A 129 18.23 10.24 -16.91
CA ALA A 129 17.81 10.30 -15.51
C ALA A 129 16.46 9.61 -15.26
N SER A 130 16.32 9.07 -14.07
CA SER A 130 15.04 8.63 -13.53
C SER A 130 14.83 9.18 -12.10
N SER A 131 13.59 9.22 -11.65
CA SER A 131 13.25 9.54 -10.26
C SER A 131 12.03 8.74 -9.82
N TRP A 132 11.82 8.66 -8.51
CA TRP A 132 10.67 7.96 -7.94
C TRP A 132 10.36 8.47 -6.55
N GLY A 133 9.16 8.16 -6.06
CA GLY A 133 8.79 8.54 -4.71
C GLY A 133 7.54 7.86 -4.19
N VAL A 134 7.57 7.61 -2.87
CA VAL A 134 6.43 7.25 -2.03
C VAL A 134 6.47 8.08 -0.77
N SER A 135 5.31 8.34 -0.18
CA SER A 135 5.21 9.22 0.99
C SER A 135 4.37 8.58 2.10
N SER A 136 4.25 9.27 3.22
CA SER A 136 3.35 8.91 4.32
C SER A 136 1.87 8.78 3.89
N ARG A 137 1.52 9.12 2.64
CA ARG A 137 0.24 8.73 2.02
C ARG A 137 -0.01 7.23 2.08
N LEU A 138 1.03 6.40 2.04
CA LEU A 138 0.90 4.95 2.17
C LEU A 138 0.34 4.52 3.53
N MET A 139 0.56 5.27 4.60
CA MET A 139 -0.08 5.01 5.90
C MET A 139 -1.60 5.21 5.80
N GLY A 140 -2.04 6.29 5.16
CA GLY A 140 -3.46 6.50 4.86
C GLY A 140 -4.03 5.40 3.98
N ALA A 141 -3.29 4.96 2.95
CA ALA A 141 -3.69 3.87 2.08
C ALA A 141 -3.89 2.56 2.88
N LEU A 142 -2.96 2.23 3.77
CA LEU A 142 -3.04 1.05 4.64
C LEU A 142 -4.30 1.06 5.51
N ILE A 143 -4.54 2.19 6.18
CA ILE A 143 -5.72 2.39 7.04
C ILE A 143 -7.00 2.25 6.21
N MET A 144 -7.09 2.94 5.08
CA MET A 144 -8.28 2.95 4.23
C MET A 144 -8.52 1.63 3.47
N THR A 145 -7.53 0.77 3.38
CA THR A 145 -7.67 -0.55 2.76
C THR A 145 -8.19 -1.60 3.73
N HIS A 146 -7.77 -1.58 5.00
CA HIS A 146 -8.00 -2.69 5.92
C HIS A 146 -8.79 -2.36 7.17
N SER A 147 -8.70 -1.12 7.68
CA SER A 147 -9.28 -0.75 8.97
C SER A 147 -10.81 -0.77 8.95
N ASP A 148 -11.40 -0.96 10.11
CA ASP A 148 -12.83 -1.02 10.35
C ASP A 148 -13.27 -0.07 11.49
N ASP A 149 -14.53 -0.13 11.90
CA ASP A 149 -15.08 0.73 12.96
C ASP A 149 -14.50 0.43 14.35
N ASN A 150 -13.83 -0.71 14.54
CA ASN A 150 -13.16 -1.07 15.79
C ASN A 150 -11.71 -0.53 15.86
N GLY A 151 -11.17 -0.02 14.77
CA GLY A 151 -9.83 0.56 14.72
C GLY A 151 -8.97 0.05 13.57
N LEU A 152 -7.66 0.10 13.79
CA LEU A 152 -6.70 -0.38 12.80
C LEU A 152 -6.79 -1.90 12.59
N VAL A 153 -6.55 -2.34 11.36
CA VAL A 153 -6.28 -3.73 11.01
C VAL A 153 -4.95 -3.75 10.26
N LEU A 154 -3.91 -4.22 10.93
CA LEU A 154 -2.56 -4.16 10.38
C LEU A 154 -2.12 -5.51 9.82
N PRO A 155 -1.59 -5.55 8.58
CA PRO A 155 -0.90 -6.72 8.07
C PRO A 155 0.26 -7.09 9.00
N PRO A 156 0.42 -8.36 9.39
CA PRO A 156 1.47 -8.79 10.31
C PRO A 156 2.88 -8.34 9.93
N LYS A 157 3.21 -8.29 8.63
CA LYS A 157 4.53 -7.84 8.15
C LYS A 157 4.82 -6.36 8.41
N LEU A 158 3.81 -5.54 8.70
CA LEU A 158 3.94 -4.11 9.00
C LEU A 158 3.53 -3.75 10.42
N ALA A 159 2.87 -4.64 11.15
CA ALA A 159 2.47 -4.39 12.53
C ALA A 159 3.72 -4.21 13.42
N PRO A 160 3.83 -3.11 14.19
CA PRO A 160 4.94 -2.92 15.14
C PRO A 160 4.96 -3.98 16.25
N ILE A 161 3.77 -4.51 16.58
CA ILE A 161 3.56 -5.60 17.52
C ILE A 161 2.66 -6.60 16.83
N GLN A 162 3.15 -7.83 16.61
CA GLN A 162 2.37 -8.88 15.98
C GLN A 162 1.48 -9.60 16.98
N VAL A 163 1.96 -9.75 18.20
CA VAL A 163 1.28 -10.51 19.25
C VAL A 163 1.26 -9.70 20.54
N VAL A 164 0.09 -9.57 21.15
CA VAL A 164 -0.02 -9.08 22.52
C VAL A 164 -0.52 -10.19 23.42
N ILE A 165 0.12 -10.38 24.57
CA ILE A 165 -0.32 -11.30 25.62
C ILE A 165 -0.94 -10.48 26.75
N VAL A 166 -2.19 -10.76 27.08
CA VAL A 166 -2.94 -10.10 28.16
C VAL A 166 -3.27 -11.13 29.23
N PRO A 167 -2.70 -11.00 30.43
CA PRO A 167 -3.01 -11.89 31.54
C PRO A 167 -4.37 -11.54 32.17
N ILE A 168 -5.08 -12.55 32.67
CA ILE A 168 -6.24 -12.40 33.53
C ILE A 168 -5.86 -12.94 34.92
N PHE A 169 -5.80 -12.07 35.92
CA PHE A 169 -5.36 -12.41 37.27
C PHE A 169 -6.15 -11.59 38.32
N LYS A 170 -6.19 -12.12 39.53
CA LYS A 170 -6.85 -11.49 40.70
C LYS A 170 -5.83 -10.90 41.65
N ASP A 171 -4.69 -11.53 41.80
CA ASP A 171 -3.64 -11.15 42.74
C ASP A 171 -2.24 -11.32 42.09
N LYS A 172 -1.24 -10.93 42.88
CA LYS A 172 0.16 -10.98 42.44
C LYS A 172 0.69 -12.41 42.21
N ASN A 173 0.23 -13.38 43.02
CA ASN A 173 0.70 -14.76 42.90
C ASN A 173 0.26 -15.37 41.56
N GLU A 174 -1.03 -15.16 41.17
CA GLU A 174 -1.54 -15.57 39.86
C GLU A 174 -0.76 -14.89 38.73
N LEU A 175 -0.44 -13.60 38.87
CA LEU A 175 0.35 -12.88 37.87
C LEU A 175 1.77 -13.43 37.75
N ASP A 176 2.43 -13.77 38.87
CA ASP A 176 3.79 -14.31 38.85
C ASP A 176 3.83 -15.69 38.20
N GLU A 177 2.82 -16.56 38.45
CA GLU A 177 2.69 -17.85 37.76
C GLU A 177 2.49 -17.66 36.25
N ILE A 178 1.57 -16.77 35.84
CA ILE A 178 1.34 -16.46 34.42
C ILE A 178 2.59 -15.89 33.78
N SER A 179 3.30 -14.98 34.44
CA SER A 179 4.52 -14.36 33.95
C SER A 179 5.59 -15.39 33.62
N SER A 180 5.79 -16.38 34.47
CA SER A 180 6.77 -17.48 34.25
C SER A 180 6.42 -18.27 32.98
N VAL A 181 5.13 -18.50 32.70
CA VAL A 181 4.69 -19.19 31.47
C VAL A 181 4.87 -18.29 30.25
N VAL A 182 4.55 -16.98 30.37
CA VAL A 182 4.76 -16.02 29.29
C VAL A 182 6.22 -15.89 28.92
N ASP A 183 7.13 -15.87 29.88
CA ASP A 183 8.58 -15.85 29.62
C ASP A 183 9.01 -17.11 28.85
N SER A 184 8.47 -18.27 29.22
CA SER A 184 8.72 -19.52 28.48
C SER A 184 8.13 -19.47 27.05
N ILE A 185 6.99 -18.79 26.83
CA ILE A 185 6.45 -18.57 25.50
C ILE A 185 7.38 -17.66 24.70
N LYS A 186 7.80 -16.51 25.26
CA LYS A 186 8.71 -15.57 24.58
C LYS A 186 10.01 -16.24 24.15
N LEU A 187 10.60 -17.05 25.02
CA LEU A 187 11.81 -17.83 24.68
C LEU A 187 11.61 -18.72 23.47
N LYS A 188 10.43 -19.33 23.30
CA LYS A 188 10.15 -20.14 22.10
C LYS A 188 10.18 -19.31 20.80
N PHE A 189 9.85 -18.01 20.86
CA PHE A 189 9.85 -17.13 19.69
C PHE A 189 11.21 -16.45 19.42
N GLU A 190 12.22 -16.67 20.26
CA GLU A 190 13.58 -16.20 19.98
C GLU A 190 14.05 -16.67 18.59
N GLY A 191 14.65 -15.76 17.83
CA GLY A 191 15.07 -15.99 16.44
C GLY A 191 13.94 -15.94 15.40
N SER A 192 12.68 -15.72 15.81
CA SER A 192 11.61 -15.34 14.89
C SER A 192 11.52 -13.81 14.78
N ASN A 193 11.00 -13.32 13.66
CA ASN A 193 10.76 -11.87 13.48
C ASN A 193 9.39 -11.45 14.04
N VAL A 194 8.97 -12.02 15.17
CA VAL A 194 7.67 -11.74 15.82
C VAL A 194 7.90 -10.94 17.09
N GLU A 195 7.42 -9.71 17.12
CA GLU A 195 7.42 -8.87 18.30
C GLU A 195 6.23 -9.22 19.20
N ILE A 196 6.53 -9.67 20.43
CA ILE A 196 5.54 -10.07 21.43
C ILE A 196 5.54 -9.08 22.58
N LYS A 197 4.44 -8.38 22.76
CA LYS A 197 4.20 -7.52 23.92
C LYS A 197 3.47 -8.28 25.02
N PHE A 198 3.99 -8.24 26.25
CA PHE A 198 3.28 -8.69 27.43
C PHE A 198 2.76 -7.49 28.22
N ASP A 199 1.42 -7.33 28.27
CA ASP A 199 0.80 -6.25 29.04
C ASP A 199 0.31 -6.75 30.41
N ASN A 200 1.26 -6.85 31.34
CA ASN A 200 1.03 -7.26 32.73
C ASN A 200 0.66 -6.08 33.65
N SER A 201 0.43 -4.88 33.12
CA SER A 201 0.05 -3.72 33.92
C SER A 201 -1.33 -3.94 34.57
N ASP A 202 -1.53 -3.36 35.73
CA ASP A 202 -2.82 -3.35 36.47
C ASP A 202 -3.66 -2.08 36.22
N LYS A 203 -3.15 -1.17 35.38
CA LYS A 203 -3.79 0.13 35.09
C LYS A 203 -5.14 0.02 34.39
N LEU A 204 -5.32 -1.03 33.60
CA LEU A 204 -6.54 -1.27 32.83
C LEU A 204 -7.07 -2.68 33.10
N ARG A 205 -8.40 -2.81 33.15
CA ARG A 205 -9.07 -4.12 33.20
C ARG A 205 -8.88 -4.86 31.86
N PRO A 206 -8.93 -6.20 31.85
CA PRO A 206 -8.71 -6.99 30.63
C PRO A 206 -9.54 -6.53 29.42
N GLY A 207 -10.84 -6.27 29.59
CA GLY A 207 -11.70 -5.78 28.52
C GLY A 207 -11.26 -4.45 27.90
N ALA A 208 -10.74 -3.52 28.72
CA ALA A 208 -10.21 -2.25 28.24
C ALA A 208 -8.87 -2.45 27.48
N LYS A 209 -8.05 -3.40 27.91
CA LYS A 209 -6.83 -3.79 27.16
C LYS A 209 -7.19 -4.42 25.81
N PHE A 210 -8.23 -5.25 25.76
CA PHE A 210 -8.70 -5.85 24.51
C PHE A 210 -9.11 -4.76 23.51
N ALA A 211 -9.97 -3.84 23.92
CA ALA A 211 -10.40 -2.71 23.08
C ALA A 211 -9.20 -1.84 22.64
N LYS A 212 -8.23 -1.59 23.52
CA LYS A 212 -7.01 -0.85 23.19
C LYS A 212 -6.23 -1.51 22.06
N TYR A 213 -5.96 -2.81 22.17
CA TYR A 213 -5.15 -3.53 21.18
C TYR A 213 -5.91 -3.82 19.88
N GLU A 214 -7.25 -3.91 19.92
CA GLU A 214 -8.10 -3.91 18.73
C GLU A 214 -8.02 -2.56 18.01
N LEU A 215 -8.12 -1.44 18.75
CA LEU A 215 -7.95 -0.09 18.19
C LEU A 215 -6.56 0.12 17.57
N GLU A 216 -5.51 -0.37 18.23
CA GLU A 216 -4.12 -0.30 17.75
C GLU A 216 -3.84 -1.26 16.59
N GLY A 217 -4.75 -2.19 16.26
CA GLY A 217 -4.66 -3.10 15.12
C GLY A 217 -3.66 -4.24 15.31
N VAL A 218 -3.38 -4.65 16.56
CA VAL A 218 -2.49 -5.79 16.82
C VAL A 218 -3.10 -7.06 16.22
N PRO A 219 -2.37 -7.77 15.32
CA PRO A 219 -2.94 -8.90 14.58
C PRO A 219 -3.44 -10.05 15.45
N VAL A 220 -2.69 -10.40 16.49
CA VAL A 220 -3.00 -11.53 17.37
C VAL A 220 -2.97 -11.10 18.83
N ARG A 221 -4.02 -11.43 19.57
CA ARG A 221 -4.07 -11.29 21.02
C ARG A 221 -4.17 -12.68 21.66
N ILE A 222 -3.27 -12.97 22.59
CA ILE A 222 -3.28 -14.15 23.45
C ILE A 222 -3.83 -13.74 24.81
N VAL A 223 -4.77 -14.49 25.34
CA VAL A 223 -5.28 -14.33 26.69
C VAL A 223 -4.89 -15.56 27.50
N ILE A 224 -4.44 -15.36 28.73
CA ILE A 224 -4.01 -16.42 29.63
C ILE A 224 -4.42 -16.09 31.07
N GLY A 225 -5.11 -17.01 31.69
CA GLY A 225 -5.52 -16.94 33.08
C GLY A 225 -5.28 -18.25 33.85
N PRO A 226 -5.63 -18.32 35.16
CA PRO A 226 -5.38 -19.51 35.98
C PRO A 226 -6.04 -20.79 35.44
N ASN A 227 -7.22 -20.66 34.82
CA ASN A 227 -7.91 -21.82 34.22
C ASN A 227 -7.15 -22.33 32.99
N ASP A 228 -6.62 -21.41 32.18
CA ASP A 228 -5.83 -21.75 30.99
C ASP A 228 -4.55 -22.48 31.39
N LEU A 229 -3.90 -22.04 32.46
CA LEU A 229 -2.73 -22.71 33.01
C LEU A 229 -3.04 -24.14 33.45
N LYS A 230 -4.15 -24.34 34.18
CA LYS A 230 -4.60 -25.68 34.61
C LYS A 230 -4.87 -26.61 33.44
N ASN A 231 -5.49 -26.07 32.38
CA ASN A 231 -5.86 -26.81 31.18
C ASN A 231 -4.72 -26.91 30.16
N LYS A 232 -3.58 -26.26 30.40
CA LYS A 232 -2.46 -26.14 29.48
C LYS A 232 -2.91 -25.63 28.11
N SER A 233 -3.76 -24.61 28.09
CA SER A 233 -4.36 -23.99 26.91
C SER A 233 -4.18 -22.48 26.91
N LEU A 234 -4.50 -21.83 25.77
CA LEU A 234 -4.49 -20.38 25.58
C LEU A 234 -5.70 -19.98 24.74
N GLU A 235 -6.33 -18.85 25.03
CA GLU A 235 -7.28 -18.21 24.09
C GLU A 235 -6.47 -17.35 23.13
N ILE A 236 -6.69 -17.52 21.84
CA ILE A 236 -6.17 -16.67 20.76
C ILE A 236 -7.33 -15.93 20.12
N PHE A 237 -7.14 -14.64 19.89
CA PHE A 237 -8.03 -13.77 19.12
C PHE A 237 -7.27 -13.22 17.91
N ARG A 238 -7.88 -13.30 16.71
CA ARG A 238 -7.35 -12.71 15.47
C ARG A 238 -8.12 -11.46 15.10
N ARG A 239 -7.39 -10.40 14.77
CA ARG A 239 -7.97 -9.07 14.53
C ARG A 239 -8.71 -8.94 13.20
N ASP A 240 -8.28 -9.63 12.17
CA ASP A 240 -8.81 -9.52 10.80
C ASP A 240 -10.21 -10.12 10.62
N GLU A 241 -10.60 -11.05 11.49
CA GLU A 241 -11.91 -11.73 11.46
C GLU A 241 -12.71 -11.59 12.75
N LEU A 242 -12.12 -10.98 13.80
CA LEU A 242 -12.71 -10.83 15.12
C LEU A 242 -13.11 -12.19 15.73
N SER A 243 -12.40 -13.25 15.40
CA SER A 243 -12.67 -14.61 15.83
C SER A 243 -11.74 -15.05 16.96
N LYS A 244 -12.18 -16.04 17.73
CA LYS A 244 -11.45 -16.61 18.86
C LYS A 244 -11.34 -18.11 18.74
N GLU A 245 -10.25 -18.66 19.25
CA GLU A 245 -10.01 -20.08 19.37
C GLU A 245 -9.22 -20.40 20.63
N ILE A 246 -9.28 -21.66 21.08
CA ILE A 246 -8.50 -22.17 22.20
C ILE A 246 -7.51 -23.19 21.66
N ILE A 247 -6.24 -23.02 21.97
CA ILE A 247 -5.18 -23.90 21.52
C ILE A 247 -4.37 -24.48 22.71
N PRO A 248 -3.72 -25.66 22.52
CA PRO A 248 -2.75 -26.17 23.48
C PRO A 248 -1.54 -25.26 23.61
N LEU A 249 -1.06 -25.05 24.85
CA LEU A 249 0.08 -24.20 25.18
C LEU A 249 1.38 -24.63 24.49
N ASP A 250 1.59 -25.92 24.29
CA ASP A 250 2.79 -26.44 23.63
C ASP A 250 2.85 -26.11 22.13
N LYS A 251 1.71 -25.89 21.49
CA LYS A 251 1.59 -25.57 20.07
C LYS A 251 1.62 -24.09 19.75
N VAL A 252 1.70 -23.20 20.74
CA VAL A 252 1.56 -21.73 20.57
C VAL A 252 2.48 -21.15 19.50
N LYS A 253 3.75 -21.55 19.43
CA LYS A 253 4.71 -21.00 18.45
C LYS A 253 4.30 -21.35 17.02
N VAL A 254 4.08 -22.62 16.73
CA VAL A 254 3.72 -23.09 15.38
C VAL A 254 2.42 -22.45 14.93
N HIS A 255 1.40 -22.52 15.78
CA HIS A 255 0.09 -21.99 15.48
C HIS A 255 0.10 -20.48 15.23
N VAL A 256 0.79 -19.69 16.07
CA VAL A 256 0.87 -18.23 15.89
C VAL A 256 1.61 -17.84 14.61
N LEU A 257 2.70 -18.54 14.26
CA LEU A 257 3.43 -18.28 13.02
C LEU A 257 2.55 -18.54 11.79
N GLU A 258 1.84 -19.68 11.76
CA GLU A 258 0.90 -20.02 10.71
C GLU A 258 -0.25 -19.01 10.64
N LEU A 259 -0.81 -18.63 11.77
CA LEU A 259 -1.89 -17.64 11.87
C LEU A 259 -1.48 -16.26 11.35
N LEU A 260 -0.27 -15.79 11.65
CA LEU A 260 0.23 -14.51 11.12
C LEU A 260 0.37 -14.54 9.59
N ASP A 261 0.83 -15.65 9.03
CA ASP A 261 0.89 -15.83 7.57
C ASP A 261 -0.53 -15.90 6.95
N GLU A 262 -1.45 -16.60 7.60
CA GLU A 262 -2.86 -16.64 7.17
C GLU A 262 -3.51 -15.25 7.21
N ILE A 263 -3.32 -14.46 8.26
CA ILE A 263 -3.84 -13.09 8.37
C ILE A 263 -3.28 -12.23 7.22
N GLN A 264 -1.97 -12.31 6.94
CA GLN A 264 -1.34 -11.58 5.83
C GLN A 264 -2.00 -11.91 4.49
N ILE A 265 -2.21 -13.19 4.22
CA ILE A 265 -2.85 -13.68 2.98
C ILE A 265 -4.34 -13.33 2.93
N ASN A 266 -5.05 -13.44 4.05
CA ASN A 266 -6.48 -13.15 4.13
C ASN A 266 -6.77 -11.67 3.84
N LEU A 267 -5.99 -10.76 4.42
CA LEU A 267 -6.11 -9.33 4.16
C LEU A 267 -5.90 -9.00 2.68
N TYR A 268 -4.91 -9.62 2.03
CA TYR A 268 -4.70 -9.44 0.59
C TYR A 268 -5.88 -9.97 -0.24
N LYS A 269 -6.34 -11.19 0.04
CA LYS A 269 -7.47 -11.80 -0.69
C LYS A 269 -8.76 -10.98 -0.53
N LYS A 270 -9.04 -10.49 0.67
CA LYS A 270 -10.20 -9.65 0.96
C LYS A 270 -10.16 -8.34 0.16
N SER A 271 -9.03 -7.65 0.17
CA SER A 271 -8.84 -6.42 -0.59
C SER A 271 -8.86 -6.64 -2.11
N LEU A 272 -8.30 -7.76 -2.59
CA LEU A 272 -8.34 -8.13 -4.00
C LEU A 272 -9.76 -8.43 -4.47
N SER A 273 -10.52 -9.17 -3.67
CA SER A 273 -11.94 -9.46 -3.95
C SER A 273 -12.77 -8.18 -3.99
N PHE A 274 -12.54 -7.26 -3.06
CA PHE A 274 -13.18 -5.94 -3.04
C PHE A 274 -12.85 -5.16 -4.31
N ARG A 275 -11.58 -5.03 -4.68
CA ARG A 275 -11.15 -4.32 -5.89
C ARG A 275 -11.81 -4.92 -7.14
N ASN A 276 -11.80 -6.24 -7.26
CA ASN A 276 -12.36 -6.92 -8.44
C ASN A 276 -13.88 -6.74 -8.54
N ALA A 277 -14.62 -6.84 -7.43
CA ALA A 277 -16.06 -6.60 -7.37
C ALA A 277 -16.45 -5.13 -7.68
N ASN A 278 -15.52 -4.20 -7.44
CA ASN A 278 -15.68 -2.76 -7.69
C ASN A 278 -14.87 -2.28 -8.91
N THR A 279 -14.55 -3.17 -9.85
CA THR A 279 -13.98 -2.84 -11.15
C THR A 279 -14.98 -3.21 -12.23
N THR A 280 -15.52 -2.22 -12.92
CA THR A 280 -16.55 -2.39 -13.94
C THR A 280 -16.01 -2.08 -15.33
N LYS A 281 -16.17 -2.98 -16.30
CA LYS A 281 -15.88 -2.73 -17.71
C LYS A 281 -17.15 -2.14 -18.36
N VAL A 282 -16.99 -1.06 -19.12
CA VAL A 282 -18.09 -0.38 -19.84
C VAL A 282 -17.68 -0.01 -21.25
N ASP A 283 -18.66 -0.04 -22.18
CA ASP A 283 -18.43 0.20 -23.60
C ASP A 283 -19.19 1.41 -24.14
N ASN A 284 -20.04 2.06 -23.33
CA ASN A 284 -20.77 3.26 -23.68
C ASN A 284 -20.73 4.31 -22.56
N PHE A 285 -21.01 5.58 -22.91
CA PHE A 285 -20.83 6.70 -21.99
C PHE A 285 -21.94 6.83 -20.94
N GLU A 286 -23.14 6.32 -21.22
CA GLU A 286 -24.23 6.36 -20.23
C GLU A 286 -23.93 5.41 -19.06
N ASP A 287 -23.55 4.17 -19.36
CA ASP A 287 -23.12 3.21 -18.33
C ASP A 287 -21.86 3.72 -17.60
N PHE A 288 -20.94 4.36 -18.33
CA PHE A 288 -19.76 4.98 -17.71
C PHE A 288 -20.16 6.02 -16.65
N LYS A 289 -21.09 6.93 -17.01
CA LYS A 289 -21.58 7.94 -16.07
C LYS A 289 -22.28 7.31 -14.88
N ASP A 290 -23.13 6.32 -15.11
CA ASP A 290 -23.86 5.65 -14.03
C ASP A 290 -22.90 5.02 -13.02
N VAL A 291 -21.91 4.25 -13.49
CA VAL A 291 -20.90 3.64 -12.62
C VAL A 291 -20.11 4.70 -11.86
N VAL A 292 -19.59 5.72 -12.55
CA VAL A 292 -18.74 6.75 -11.91
C VAL A 292 -19.51 7.61 -10.90
N LEU A 293 -20.77 7.94 -11.18
CA LEU A 293 -21.54 8.87 -10.36
C LEU A 293 -22.25 8.16 -9.20
N ASN A 294 -22.76 6.95 -9.42
CA ASN A 294 -23.66 6.26 -8.49
C ASN A 294 -22.99 5.07 -7.77
N LYS A 295 -22.18 4.26 -8.48
CA LYS A 295 -21.58 3.07 -7.90
C LYS A 295 -20.19 3.35 -7.32
N GLY A 296 -19.37 4.18 -7.98
CA GLY A 296 -17.95 4.35 -7.66
C GLY A 296 -17.09 3.17 -8.11
N GLY A 297 -15.86 3.12 -7.62
CA GLY A 297 -14.90 2.07 -7.99
C GLY A 297 -14.06 2.41 -9.21
N PHE A 298 -13.39 1.41 -9.74
CA PHE A 298 -12.65 1.48 -10.98
C PHE A 298 -13.56 1.24 -12.19
N VAL A 299 -13.34 1.99 -13.24
CA VAL A 299 -13.99 1.79 -14.53
C VAL A 299 -12.94 1.54 -15.60
N LEU A 300 -13.02 0.38 -16.25
CA LEU A 300 -12.24 0.05 -17.43
C LEU A 300 -13.03 0.40 -18.69
N ALA A 301 -12.50 1.30 -19.50
CA ALA A 301 -13.13 1.75 -20.72
C ALA A 301 -12.09 2.13 -21.77
N HIS A 302 -12.49 2.07 -23.04
CA HIS A 302 -11.66 2.53 -24.16
C HIS A 302 -11.57 4.05 -24.21
N TRP A 303 -10.41 4.57 -24.54
CA TRP A 303 -10.09 5.98 -24.72
C TRP A 303 -9.32 6.18 -26.03
N ASP A 304 -9.64 7.24 -26.75
CA ASP A 304 -9.08 7.52 -28.08
C ASP A 304 -7.65 8.12 -28.07
N GLY A 305 -7.05 8.26 -26.88
CA GLY A 305 -5.70 8.79 -26.74
C GLY A 305 -5.60 10.31 -26.77
N THR A 306 -6.72 11.04 -26.89
CA THR A 306 -6.68 12.49 -27.02
C THR A 306 -6.90 13.21 -25.68
N LYS A 307 -6.19 14.33 -25.51
CA LYS A 307 -6.32 15.20 -24.35
C LYS A 307 -7.72 15.79 -24.22
N GLU A 308 -8.33 16.18 -25.33
CA GLU A 308 -9.65 16.77 -25.40
C GLU A 308 -10.71 15.82 -24.83
N THR A 309 -10.64 14.54 -25.18
CA THR A 309 -11.55 13.52 -24.67
C THR A 309 -11.35 13.28 -23.16
N GLU A 310 -10.10 13.22 -22.71
CA GLU A 310 -9.77 13.06 -21.29
C GLU A 310 -10.32 14.23 -20.45
N GLU A 311 -10.14 15.47 -20.91
CA GLU A 311 -10.63 16.68 -20.24
C GLU A 311 -12.15 16.73 -20.21
N LYS A 312 -12.83 16.35 -21.30
CA LYS A 312 -14.31 16.31 -21.36
C LYS A 312 -14.90 15.28 -20.41
N ILE A 313 -14.35 14.08 -20.36
CA ILE A 313 -14.78 13.06 -19.40
C ILE A 313 -14.63 13.57 -17.97
N LYS A 314 -13.46 14.17 -17.64
CA LYS A 314 -13.19 14.77 -16.33
C LYS A 314 -14.14 15.91 -15.98
N GLU A 315 -14.44 16.79 -16.93
CA GLU A 315 -15.39 17.90 -16.75
C GLU A 315 -16.78 17.39 -16.35
N ILE A 316 -17.29 16.38 -17.07
CA ILE A 316 -18.66 15.85 -16.90
C ILE A 316 -18.77 14.98 -15.64
N THR A 317 -17.78 14.13 -15.35
CA THR A 317 -17.93 13.06 -14.36
C THR A 317 -17.08 13.23 -13.11
N LYS A 318 -16.06 14.11 -13.17
CA LYS A 318 -14.99 14.27 -12.16
C LYS A 318 -14.08 13.03 -12.05
N ALA A 319 -14.26 12.01 -12.88
CA ALA A 319 -13.31 10.90 -12.98
C ALA A 319 -12.12 11.32 -13.85
N THR A 320 -10.94 10.82 -13.49
CA THR A 320 -9.70 10.98 -14.25
C THR A 320 -9.20 9.62 -14.74
N ILE A 321 -8.41 9.62 -15.81
CA ILE A 321 -7.65 8.42 -16.18
C ILE A 321 -6.57 8.22 -15.12
N ARG A 322 -6.69 7.13 -14.35
CA ARG A 322 -5.73 6.80 -13.30
C ARG A 322 -4.42 6.26 -13.87
N CYS A 323 -4.54 5.36 -14.82
CA CYS A 323 -3.43 4.85 -15.62
C CYS A 323 -3.92 4.15 -16.89
N ILE A 324 -2.98 3.89 -17.78
CA ILE A 324 -3.08 2.93 -18.88
C ILE A 324 -2.44 1.63 -18.37
N PRO A 325 -3.24 0.61 -17.97
CA PRO A 325 -2.69 -0.65 -17.44
C PRO A 325 -1.81 -1.35 -18.47
N PHE A 326 -0.76 -2.04 -18.02
CA PHE A 326 0.19 -2.69 -18.92
C PHE A 326 -0.38 -3.90 -19.66
N ASP A 327 -1.42 -4.52 -19.10
CA ASP A 327 -2.04 -5.76 -19.59
C ASP A 327 -3.35 -5.57 -20.38
N LYS A 328 -3.78 -4.32 -20.63
CA LYS A 328 -5.08 -4.00 -21.25
C LYS A 328 -4.93 -3.45 -22.68
N ASN A 329 -4.27 -4.23 -23.55
CA ASN A 329 -4.10 -3.91 -24.97
C ASN A 329 -5.16 -4.65 -25.79
N GLU A 330 -6.33 -4.06 -25.96
CA GLU A 330 -7.40 -4.60 -26.79
C GLU A 330 -7.99 -3.49 -27.70
N GLN A 331 -8.50 -3.90 -28.87
CA GLN A 331 -9.13 -2.99 -29.83
C GLN A 331 -10.57 -2.71 -29.42
N GLY A 332 -11.00 -1.47 -29.58
CA GLY A 332 -12.36 -1.07 -29.28
C GLY A 332 -12.65 0.34 -29.75
N LYS A 333 -13.70 0.93 -29.18
CA LYS A 333 -14.10 2.31 -29.46
C LYS A 333 -14.10 3.12 -28.15
N CYS A 334 -13.57 4.33 -28.22
CA CYS A 334 -13.60 5.27 -27.11
C CYS A 334 -15.02 5.43 -26.56
N VAL A 335 -15.15 5.25 -25.26
CA VAL A 335 -16.43 5.30 -24.55
C VAL A 335 -17.18 6.64 -24.74
N TYR A 336 -16.44 7.74 -24.94
CA TYR A 336 -16.99 9.08 -25.12
C TYR A 336 -17.11 9.49 -26.59
N SER A 337 -16.02 9.42 -27.35
CA SER A 337 -15.98 9.95 -28.72
C SER A 337 -16.42 8.94 -29.79
N GLY A 338 -16.50 7.65 -29.47
CA GLY A 338 -16.77 6.57 -30.42
C GLY A 338 -15.63 6.27 -31.41
N LYS A 339 -14.51 7.02 -31.36
CA LYS A 339 -13.35 6.81 -32.22
C LYS A 339 -12.64 5.50 -31.90
N PRO A 340 -11.88 4.92 -32.85
CA PRO A 340 -11.08 3.73 -32.59
C PRO A 340 -10.11 3.93 -31.42
N SER A 341 -9.90 2.87 -30.65
CA SER A 341 -8.97 2.82 -29.52
C SER A 341 -8.27 1.46 -29.50
N SER A 342 -6.99 1.45 -29.17
CA SER A 342 -6.18 0.23 -29.05
C SER A 342 -5.91 -0.18 -27.60
N LYS A 343 -6.43 0.58 -26.63
CA LYS A 343 -6.15 0.37 -25.22
C LYS A 343 -7.37 0.68 -24.37
N MET A 344 -7.63 -0.16 -23.39
CA MET A 344 -8.48 0.22 -22.28
C MET A 344 -7.66 0.97 -21.23
N VAL A 345 -8.27 1.94 -20.60
CA VAL A 345 -7.67 2.72 -19.51
C VAL A 345 -8.52 2.62 -18.26
N LEU A 346 -7.88 2.87 -17.13
CA LEU A 346 -8.51 2.82 -15.82
C LEU A 346 -8.98 4.22 -15.42
N PHE A 347 -10.27 4.39 -15.26
CA PHE A 347 -10.87 5.62 -14.74
C PHE A 347 -11.32 5.43 -13.30
N ALA A 348 -11.25 6.50 -12.51
CA ALA A 348 -11.91 6.59 -11.20
C ALA A 348 -11.94 8.04 -10.69
N LYS A 349 -12.81 8.31 -9.72
CA LYS A 349 -12.64 9.48 -8.84
C LYS A 349 -11.46 9.21 -7.91
N GLY A 350 -10.57 10.18 -7.73
CA GLY A 350 -9.40 10.10 -6.85
C GLY A 350 -9.46 11.08 -5.68
N TYR A 351 -8.51 10.96 -4.78
CA TYR A 351 -8.30 11.89 -3.66
C TYR A 351 -7.49 13.11 -4.07
#